data_fa8b1cfdbb5bf41919de8a67d128eb3d
#
_entry.id   fa8b1cfdbb5bf41919de8a67d128eb3d
#
_cell.length_a   1.000
_cell.length_b   1.000
_cell.length_c   1.000
_cell.angle_alpha   90.00
_cell.angle_beta   90.00
_cell.angle_gamma   90.00
#
_symmetry.space_group_name_H-M   'P 1'
#
loop_
_entity.id
_entity.type
_entity.pdbx_description
1 polymer ?
#
loop_
_entity_poly.entity_id
_entity_poly.type
_entity_poly.pdbx_seq_one_letter_code
_entity_poly.pdbx_strand_id
1 'polypeptide(L)'
;MDNEMNYGEDYKYIPTTSVASNIGKEVLPDVYMYTVQIANIFLIGNQENFVLIDAGLPESGEEIVSVIEERFGGTAPKAVILTHGHFDHVGGIIEVIEKWDVPVFAHEGELPFLTGQKDYPEPDATVEGGMIAKMSPMFPNAAIDLGTQVRALPSDGSVPYMDGWTWLHTPGHAPGHISLFRESDRTLIAGDAFVTVRQDKLYKVLIQEREINGPPRYLTTDWDAAEASVRNLAELRPEIAVTGHGPAIAGVALTEGLQHLVENFVDIAIPDHGEYVDDTDKH
;
A
#
# COMPACT_ATOMS: atom_id res chain seq x y z
N MET A 1 -6.66 -23.80 20.25
CA MET A 1 -7.77 -23.50 19.34
C MET A 1 -7.11 -22.87 18.15
N ASP A 2 -7.07 -23.61 17.04
CA ASP A 2 -6.56 -23.04 15.79
C ASP A 2 -7.55 -21.92 15.43
N ASN A 3 -7.10 -20.66 15.52
CA ASN A 3 -7.89 -19.52 15.11
C ASN A 3 -7.90 -19.59 13.58
N GLU A 4 -9.04 -19.92 13.01
CA GLU A 4 -9.22 -19.95 11.55
C GLU A 4 -9.06 -18.51 11.04
N MET A 5 -8.15 -18.31 10.09
CA MET A 5 -7.97 -17.00 9.46
C MET A 5 -9.28 -16.54 8.84
N ASN A 6 -9.59 -15.26 8.98
CA ASN A 6 -10.81 -14.70 8.40
C ASN A 6 -10.64 -13.23 8.02
N TYR A 7 -11.38 -12.84 6.99
CA TYR A 7 -11.60 -11.44 6.68
C TYR A 7 -12.68 -10.85 7.58
N GLY A 8 -12.69 -9.52 7.75
CA GLY A 8 -13.77 -8.81 8.40
C GLY A 8 -15.13 -9.00 7.69
N GLU A 9 -16.22 -8.83 8.43
CA GLU A 9 -17.58 -9.05 7.90
C GLU A 9 -17.96 -8.14 6.72
N ASP A 10 -17.27 -7.00 6.57
CA ASP A 10 -17.49 -6.00 5.53
C ASP A 10 -16.60 -6.20 4.29
N TYR A 11 -15.69 -7.19 4.29
CA TYR A 11 -14.85 -7.51 3.15
C TYR A 11 -15.68 -8.09 1.99
N LYS A 12 -15.96 -7.24 1.01
CA LYS A 12 -16.73 -7.58 -0.20
C LYS A 12 -16.05 -7.01 -1.43
N TYR A 13 -16.29 -7.64 -2.57
CA TYR A 13 -15.85 -7.12 -3.86
C TYR A 13 -16.27 -5.67 -4.07
N ILE A 14 -15.31 -4.82 -4.40
CA ILE A 14 -15.52 -3.41 -4.71
C ILE A 14 -15.36 -3.23 -6.22
N PRO A 15 -16.42 -2.87 -6.98
CA PRO A 15 -16.37 -2.79 -8.43
C PRO A 15 -15.67 -1.52 -8.93
N THR A 16 -14.44 -1.29 -8.50
CA THR A 16 -13.62 -0.15 -8.94
C THR A 16 -12.40 -0.68 -9.67
N THR A 17 -12.39 -0.58 -10.99
CA THR A 17 -11.36 -1.16 -11.86
C THR A 17 -10.78 -0.08 -12.76
N SER A 18 -9.45 0.02 -12.84
CA SER A 18 -8.74 0.95 -13.71
C SER A 18 -8.38 0.33 -15.06
N VAL A 19 -7.92 1.17 -16.00
CA VAL A 19 -7.36 0.69 -17.29
C VAL A 19 -6.07 -0.11 -17.12
N ALA A 20 -5.41 -0.03 -15.96
CA ALA A 20 -4.21 -0.80 -15.62
C ALA A 20 -4.54 -2.13 -14.92
N SER A 21 -5.80 -2.39 -14.57
CA SER A 21 -6.20 -3.65 -13.94
C SER A 21 -5.76 -4.85 -14.76
N ASN A 22 -5.27 -5.88 -14.09
CA ASN A 22 -4.74 -7.11 -14.69
C ASN A 22 -3.52 -6.88 -15.60
N ILE A 23 -2.79 -5.77 -15.40
CA ILE A 23 -1.58 -5.48 -16.15
C ILE A 23 -0.37 -5.57 -15.23
N GLY A 24 0.56 -6.45 -15.62
CA GLY A 24 1.86 -6.56 -14.99
C GLY A 24 2.94 -5.78 -15.74
N LYS A 25 3.89 -5.23 -15.01
CA LYS A 25 4.99 -4.44 -15.56
C LYS A 25 6.31 -4.74 -14.85
N GLU A 26 7.34 -5.07 -15.63
CA GLU A 26 8.72 -5.05 -15.15
C GLU A 26 9.15 -3.60 -14.92
N VAL A 27 9.37 -3.24 -13.66
CA VAL A 27 9.90 -1.94 -13.27
C VAL A 27 11.44 -2.01 -13.29
N LEU A 28 11.98 -3.07 -12.74
CA LEU A 28 13.39 -3.48 -12.76
C LEU A 28 13.43 -5.01 -12.98
N PRO A 29 14.59 -5.59 -13.30
CA PRO A 29 14.71 -7.04 -13.53
C PRO A 29 14.23 -7.90 -12.36
N ASP A 30 14.24 -7.36 -11.14
CA ASP A 30 13.82 -8.00 -9.90
C ASP A 30 12.67 -7.26 -9.19
N VAL A 31 12.03 -6.30 -9.85
CA VAL A 31 10.86 -5.57 -9.34
C VAL A 31 9.74 -5.64 -10.37
N TYR A 32 8.77 -6.50 -10.11
CA TYR A 32 7.58 -6.62 -10.93
C TYR A 32 6.37 -6.05 -10.19
N MET A 33 5.69 -5.13 -10.83
CA MET A 33 4.46 -4.51 -10.35
C MET A 33 3.28 -5.11 -11.10
N TYR A 34 2.22 -5.48 -10.37
CA TYR A 34 0.97 -5.91 -10.95
C TYR A 34 -0.19 -5.13 -10.34
N THR A 35 -1.09 -4.64 -11.17
CA THR A 35 -2.23 -3.85 -10.70
C THR A 35 -3.46 -4.74 -10.59
N VAL A 36 -3.92 -4.94 -9.36
CA VAL A 36 -5.20 -5.59 -9.03
C VAL A 36 -6.25 -4.49 -8.93
N GLN A 37 -7.18 -4.44 -9.87
CA GLN A 37 -8.20 -3.39 -9.95
C GLN A 37 -7.61 -1.97 -9.97
N ILE A 38 -7.35 -1.37 -8.82
CA ILE A 38 -6.79 -0.01 -8.65
C ILE A 38 -5.55 0.01 -7.74
N ALA A 39 -5.28 -1.07 -7.01
CA ALA A 39 -4.12 -1.19 -6.12
C ALA A 39 -3.00 -2.01 -6.75
N ASN A 40 -1.78 -1.72 -6.39
CA ASN A 40 -0.60 -2.41 -6.87
C ASN A 40 -0.10 -3.42 -5.85
N ILE A 41 0.29 -4.58 -6.32
CA ILE A 41 1.11 -5.54 -5.59
C ILE A 41 2.48 -5.66 -6.27
N PHE A 42 3.49 -6.10 -5.53
CA PHE A 42 4.83 -6.22 -6.10
C PHE A 42 5.42 -7.61 -5.83
N LEU A 43 6.08 -8.17 -6.84
CA LEU A 43 6.90 -9.37 -6.69
C LEU A 43 8.37 -8.94 -6.79
N ILE A 44 9.09 -9.08 -5.67
CA ILE A 44 10.47 -8.62 -5.53
C ILE A 44 11.42 -9.80 -5.45
N GLY A 45 12.27 -9.94 -6.45
CA GLY A 45 13.23 -11.03 -6.55
C GLY A 45 13.15 -11.80 -7.86
N ASN A 46 13.48 -13.07 -7.82
CA ASN A 46 13.50 -13.95 -8.98
C ASN A 46 12.76 -15.28 -8.68
N GLN A 47 12.68 -16.17 -9.67
CA GLN A 47 11.94 -17.42 -9.55
C GLN A 47 12.34 -18.29 -8.35
N GLU A 48 13.59 -18.25 -7.90
CA GLU A 48 14.08 -19.09 -6.80
C GLU A 48 13.86 -18.43 -5.43
N ASN A 49 13.86 -17.10 -5.41
CA ASN A 49 13.76 -16.31 -4.19
C ASN A 49 13.06 -14.99 -4.46
N PHE A 50 11.78 -14.90 -4.11
CA PHE A 50 10.98 -13.66 -4.22
C PHE A 50 10.05 -13.50 -3.03
N VAL A 51 9.63 -12.25 -2.83
CA VAL A 51 8.70 -11.83 -1.79
C VAL A 51 7.51 -11.13 -2.47
N LEU A 52 6.31 -11.35 -1.96
CA LEU A 52 5.13 -10.57 -2.32
C LEU A 52 5.00 -9.37 -1.40
N ILE A 53 4.81 -8.19 -1.96
CA ILE A 53 4.46 -6.97 -1.22
C ILE A 53 3.00 -6.64 -1.49
N ASP A 54 2.22 -6.56 -0.42
CA ASP A 54 0.77 -6.37 -0.39
C ASP A 54 -0.03 -7.47 -1.13
N ALA A 55 -1.33 -7.51 -0.95
CA ALA A 55 -2.21 -8.56 -1.44
C ALA A 55 -3.55 -8.04 -2.00
N GLY A 56 -3.56 -6.84 -2.56
CA GLY A 56 -4.66 -6.31 -3.36
C GLY A 56 -6.00 -6.14 -2.63
N LEU A 57 -7.06 -5.96 -3.41
CA LEU A 57 -8.43 -5.74 -2.95
C LEU A 57 -9.14 -7.04 -2.52
N PRO A 58 -10.26 -6.96 -1.80
CA PRO A 58 -11.11 -8.12 -1.48
C PRO A 58 -11.46 -8.96 -2.72
N GLU A 59 -11.44 -10.29 -2.54
CA GLU A 59 -11.71 -11.31 -3.57
C GLU A 59 -10.65 -11.39 -4.70
N SER A 60 -9.45 -10.85 -4.49
CA SER A 60 -8.36 -10.90 -5.50
C SER A 60 -7.36 -12.04 -5.28
N GLY A 61 -7.53 -12.87 -4.27
CA GLY A 61 -6.54 -13.89 -3.90
C GLY A 61 -6.25 -14.89 -5.01
N GLU A 62 -7.27 -15.41 -5.70
CA GLU A 62 -7.10 -16.34 -6.83
C GLU A 62 -6.36 -15.69 -8.02
N GLU A 63 -6.62 -14.41 -8.29
CA GLU A 63 -5.91 -13.64 -9.32
C GLU A 63 -4.43 -13.50 -8.97
N ILE A 64 -4.12 -13.14 -7.72
CA ILE A 64 -2.74 -13.00 -7.23
C ILE A 64 -1.99 -14.34 -7.32
N VAL A 65 -2.64 -15.43 -6.89
CA VAL A 65 -2.08 -16.78 -7.01
C VAL A 65 -1.76 -17.12 -8.47
N SER A 66 -2.71 -16.86 -9.39
CA SER A 66 -2.51 -17.12 -10.83
C SER A 66 -1.33 -16.33 -11.39
N VAL A 67 -1.20 -15.04 -11.06
CA VAL A 67 -0.10 -14.20 -11.51
C VAL A 67 1.25 -14.70 -11.03
N ILE A 68 1.33 -15.15 -9.78
CA ILE A 68 2.56 -15.74 -9.22
C ILE A 68 2.89 -17.06 -9.91
N GLU A 69 1.89 -17.93 -10.13
CA GLU A 69 2.08 -19.22 -10.83
C GLU A 69 2.53 -19.03 -12.28
N GLU A 70 1.92 -18.09 -13.01
CA GLU A 70 2.32 -17.78 -14.39
C GLU A 70 3.75 -17.24 -14.47
N ARG A 71 4.12 -16.38 -13.53
CA ARG A 71 5.45 -15.74 -13.53
C ARG A 71 6.56 -16.65 -13.05
N PHE A 72 6.32 -17.42 -12.01
CA PHE A 72 7.35 -18.19 -11.29
C PHE A 72 7.11 -19.70 -11.27
N GLY A 73 6.18 -20.20 -12.11
CA GLY A 73 5.99 -21.63 -12.32
C GLY A 73 5.49 -22.36 -11.07
N GLY A 74 4.71 -21.70 -10.23
CA GLY A 74 4.17 -22.28 -9.01
C GLY A 74 5.16 -22.29 -7.82
N THR A 75 6.31 -21.65 -7.94
CA THR A 75 7.20 -21.41 -6.79
C THR A 75 6.50 -20.51 -5.78
N ALA A 76 6.52 -20.89 -4.50
CA ALA A 76 5.95 -20.10 -3.42
C ALA A 76 6.78 -18.83 -3.14
N PRO A 77 6.17 -17.69 -2.82
CA PRO A 77 6.90 -16.56 -2.24
C PRO A 77 7.55 -16.99 -0.91
N LYS A 78 8.68 -16.39 -0.55
CA LYS A 78 9.35 -16.66 0.73
C LYS A 78 8.62 -16.02 1.91
N ALA A 79 7.91 -14.93 1.65
CA ALA A 79 7.09 -14.20 2.60
C ALA A 79 6.12 -13.29 1.87
N VAL A 80 5.12 -12.80 2.59
CA VAL A 80 4.37 -11.59 2.25
C VAL A 80 4.82 -10.48 3.20
N ILE A 81 5.13 -9.30 2.65
CA ILE A 81 5.38 -8.09 3.44
C ILE A 81 4.22 -7.14 3.18
N LEU A 82 3.55 -6.70 4.23
CA LEU A 82 2.49 -5.72 4.14
C LEU A 82 3.03 -4.31 4.40
N THR A 83 2.72 -3.39 3.52
CA THR A 83 2.99 -1.96 3.78
C THR A 83 2.12 -1.45 4.91
N HIS A 84 0.85 -1.85 4.92
CA HIS A 84 -0.12 -1.61 5.98
C HIS A 84 -1.33 -2.56 5.81
N GLY A 85 -2.33 -2.48 6.67
CA GLY A 85 -3.43 -3.44 6.72
C GLY A 85 -4.76 -2.93 6.14
N HIS A 86 -4.82 -1.86 5.33
CA HIS A 86 -6.07 -1.47 4.69
C HIS A 86 -6.56 -2.53 3.70
N PHE A 87 -7.87 -2.57 3.49
CA PHE A 87 -8.59 -3.61 2.74
C PHE A 87 -8.05 -3.88 1.33
N ASP A 88 -7.51 -2.85 0.69
CA ASP A 88 -6.96 -2.90 -0.68
C ASP A 88 -5.48 -3.28 -0.74
N HIS A 89 -4.88 -3.58 0.41
CA HIS A 89 -3.53 -4.12 0.57
C HIS A 89 -3.50 -5.54 1.17
N VAL A 90 -4.63 -6.00 1.73
CA VAL A 90 -4.72 -7.32 2.39
C VAL A 90 -5.83 -8.19 1.83
N GLY A 91 -6.59 -7.71 0.83
CA GLY A 91 -7.85 -8.32 0.42
C GLY A 91 -7.78 -9.71 -0.21
N GLY A 92 -6.59 -10.15 -0.67
CA GLY A 92 -6.35 -11.50 -1.20
C GLY A 92 -5.33 -12.31 -0.40
N ILE A 93 -5.00 -11.86 0.83
CA ILE A 93 -3.87 -12.44 1.58
C ILE A 93 -4.15 -13.84 2.11
N ILE A 94 -5.39 -14.14 2.52
CA ILE A 94 -5.74 -15.45 3.10
C ILE A 94 -5.56 -16.54 2.06
N GLU A 95 -6.02 -16.36 0.83
CA GLU A 95 -5.88 -17.31 -0.26
C GLU A 95 -4.39 -17.56 -0.61
N VAL A 96 -3.55 -16.52 -0.53
CA VAL A 96 -2.10 -16.64 -0.72
C VAL A 96 -1.47 -17.50 0.39
N ILE A 97 -1.87 -17.27 1.64
CA ILE A 97 -1.38 -18.05 2.80
C ILE A 97 -1.88 -19.50 2.71
N GLU A 98 -3.16 -19.70 2.41
CA GLU A 98 -3.74 -21.05 2.27
C GLU A 98 -3.08 -21.86 1.15
N LYS A 99 -2.70 -21.18 0.06
CA LYS A 99 -2.02 -21.82 -1.07
C LYS A 99 -0.61 -22.31 -0.72
N TRP A 100 0.17 -21.53 0.04
CA TRP A 100 1.63 -21.75 0.18
C TRP A 100 2.14 -21.81 1.61
N ASP A 101 1.31 -21.60 2.61
CA ASP A 101 1.70 -21.56 4.05
C ASP A 101 2.91 -20.62 4.30
N VAL A 102 2.83 -19.41 3.78
CA VAL A 102 3.93 -18.44 3.84
C VAL A 102 3.79 -17.48 5.02
N PRO A 103 4.88 -17.07 5.68
CA PRO A 103 4.85 -16.09 6.74
C PRO A 103 4.51 -14.70 6.20
N VAL A 104 3.75 -13.94 6.99
CA VAL A 104 3.42 -12.53 6.73
C VAL A 104 4.20 -11.66 7.72
N PHE A 105 4.74 -10.54 7.22
CA PHE A 105 5.40 -9.55 8.07
C PHE A 105 4.77 -8.18 7.86
N ALA A 106 4.56 -7.47 8.96
CA ALA A 106 4.06 -6.10 8.99
C ALA A 106 4.75 -5.32 10.11
N HIS A 107 4.61 -4.02 10.13
CA HIS A 107 5.02 -3.22 11.27
C HIS A 107 4.22 -3.59 12.53
N GLU A 108 4.84 -3.51 13.71
CA GLU A 108 4.16 -3.86 14.98
C GLU A 108 2.87 -3.07 15.22
N GLY A 109 2.81 -1.82 14.74
CA GLY A 109 1.62 -0.95 14.81
C GLY A 109 0.43 -1.46 13.98
N GLU A 110 0.65 -2.35 13.01
CA GLU A 110 -0.40 -2.95 12.18
C GLU A 110 -0.96 -4.25 12.76
N LEU A 111 -0.23 -4.92 13.67
CA LEU A 111 -0.64 -6.22 14.21
C LEU A 111 -2.04 -6.22 14.82
N PRO A 112 -2.50 -5.19 15.57
CA PRO A 112 -3.86 -5.18 16.10
C PRO A 112 -4.95 -5.27 15.02
N PHE A 113 -4.72 -4.67 13.84
CA PHE A 113 -5.65 -4.68 12.71
C PHE A 113 -5.60 -5.98 11.90
N LEU A 114 -4.46 -6.69 11.98
CA LEU A 114 -4.19 -7.93 11.26
C LEU A 114 -4.43 -9.20 12.10
N THR A 115 -4.84 -9.05 13.37
CA THR A 115 -5.11 -10.15 14.31
C THR A 115 -6.48 -10.04 14.97
N GLY A 116 -7.43 -9.35 14.36
CA GLY A 116 -8.80 -9.24 14.82
C GLY A 116 -9.00 -8.45 16.13
N GLN A 117 -7.98 -7.71 16.57
CA GLN A 117 -8.04 -7.01 17.86
C GLN A 117 -8.62 -5.60 17.79
N LYS A 118 -8.49 -4.94 16.64
CA LYS A 118 -8.90 -3.55 16.47
C LYS A 118 -9.24 -3.26 15.02
N ASP A 119 -10.41 -2.68 14.78
CA ASP A 119 -10.78 -2.15 13.47
C ASP A 119 -10.04 -0.86 13.16
N TYR A 120 -9.84 -0.59 11.86
CA TYR A 120 -9.41 0.74 11.43
C TYR A 120 -10.50 1.79 11.69
N PRO A 121 -10.13 3.07 11.83
CA PRO A 121 -11.10 4.14 11.79
C PRO A 121 -11.97 4.07 10.54
N GLU A 122 -13.24 4.48 10.66
CA GLU A 122 -14.12 4.56 9.49
C GLU A 122 -13.55 5.55 8.46
N PRO A 123 -13.63 5.23 7.15
CA PRO A 123 -13.20 6.16 6.10
C PRO A 123 -13.96 7.47 6.16
N ASP A 124 -13.26 8.60 6.11
CA ASP A 124 -13.87 9.92 6.19
C ASP A 124 -14.53 10.33 4.87
N ALA A 125 -15.86 10.21 4.82
CA ALA A 125 -16.66 10.63 3.67
C ALA A 125 -16.86 12.15 3.55
N THR A 126 -16.42 12.90 4.56
CA THR A 126 -16.62 14.36 4.61
C THR A 126 -15.53 15.12 3.87
N VAL A 127 -14.37 14.51 3.61
CA VAL A 127 -13.29 15.13 2.85
C VAL A 127 -13.73 15.48 1.44
N GLU A 128 -13.17 16.55 0.86
CA GLU A 128 -13.37 16.78 -0.55
C GLU A 128 -12.66 15.70 -1.38
N GLY A 129 -13.34 15.12 -2.34
CA GLY A 129 -12.82 13.98 -3.14
C GLY A 129 -13.85 13.39 -4.07
N GLY A 130 -14.94 14.11 -4.29
CA GLY A 130 -15.94 13.73 -5.28
C GLY A 130 -16.64 12.42 -4.96
N MET A 131 -16.70 11.52 -5.96
CA MET A 131 -17.48 10.28 -5.84
C MET A 131 -16.80 9.25 -4.94
N ILE A 132 -15.47 9.13 -4.97
CA ILE A 132 -14.75 8.12 -4.17
C ILE A 132 -14.90 8.41 -2.68
N ALA A 133 -14.69 9.66 -2.24
CA ALA A 133 -14.89 10.04 -0.85
C ALA A 133 -16.33 9.76 -0.38
N LYS A 134 -17.33 10.00 -1.23
CA LYS A 134 -18.74 9.68 -0.91
C LYS A 134 -19.03 8.19 -0.84
N MET A 135 -18.26 7.37 -1.54
CA MET A 135 -18.38 5.91 -1.51
C MET A 135 -17.55 5.30 -0.38
N SER A 136 -16.62 6.05 0.20
CA SER A 136 -15.66 5.52 1.18
C SER A 136 -16.31 4.86 2.41
N PRO A 137 -17.50 5.23 2.92
CA PRO A 137 -18.18 4.46 3.97
C PRO A 137 -18.55 3.03 3.60
N MET A 138 -18.42 2.66 2.32
CA MET A 138 -18.63 1.28 1.86
C MET A 138 -17.32 0.48 1.82
N PHE A 139 -16.19 1.11 2.06
CA PHE A 139 -14.89 0.45 2.07
C PHE A 139 -14.70 -0.29 3.38
N PRO A 140 -14.22 -1.54 3.34
CA PRO A 140 -13.97 -2.31 4.55
C PRO A 140 -12.99 -1.61 5.49
N ASN A 141 -13.34 -1.58 6.77
CA ASN A 141 -12.47 -1.10 7.85
C ASN A 141 -12.37 -2.08 9.01
N ALA A 142 -13.13 -3.18 8.97
CA ALA A 142 -13.03 -4.23 9.97
C ALA A 142 -11.64 -4.88 9.96
N ALA A 143 -11.17 -5.26 11.14
CA ALA A 143 -9.93 -6.02 11.28
C ALA A 143 -10.03 -7.37 10.56
N ILE A 144 -8.93 -7.80 9.96
CA ILE A 144 -8.76 -9.19 9.54
C ILE A 144 -8.05 -9.98 10.64
N ASP A 145 -8.24 -11.29 10.69
CA ASP A 145 -7.50 -12.16 11.62
C ASP A 145 -6.64 -13.16 10.85
N LEU A 146 -5.34 -12.91 10.81
CA LEU A 146 -4.33 -13.80 10.22
C LEU A 146 -3.72 -14.75 11.27
N GLY A 147 -4.20 -14.71 12.52
CA GLY A 147 -3.73 -15.55 13.61
C GLY A 147 -2.22 -15.43 13.84
N THR A 148 -1.54 -16.57 13.84
CA THR A 148 -0.09 -16.67 14.08
C THR A 148 0.75 -16.51 12.79
N GLN A 149 0.13 -16.35 11.63
CA GLN A 149 0.84 -16.20 10.36
C GLN A 149 1.50 -14.83 10.24
N VAL A 150 0.91 -13.80 10.85
CA VAL A 150 1.48 -12.44 10.83
C VAL A 150 2.45 -12.21 12.01
N ARG A 151 3.58 -11.59 11.72
CA ARG A 151 4.65 -11.27 12.66
C ARG A 151 5.16 -9.86 12.45
N ALA A 152 5.70 -9.26 13.52
CA ALA A 152 6.38 -7.98 13.41
C ALA A 152 7.65 -8.08 12.54
N LEU A 153 7.89 -7.07 11.73
CA LEU A 153 9.16 -6.86 11.04
C LEU A 153 10.31 -6.73 12.04
N PRO A 154 11.54 -7.16 11.68
CA PRO A 154 12.72 -6.95 12.52
C PRO A 154 12.94 -5.48 12.85
N SER A 155 13.21 -5.16 14.11
CA SER A 155 13.39 -3.78 14.60
C SER A 155 14.68 -3.10 14.13
N ASP A 156 15.57 -3.85 13.46
CA ASP A 156 16.82 -3.32 12.91
C ASP A 156 16.65 -2.70 11.50
N GLY A 157 15.43 -2.67 10.98
CA GLY A 157 15.11 -2.15 9.65
C GLY A 157 15.28 -3.15 8.51
N SER A 158 15.77 -4.36 8.78
CA SER A 158 15.93 -5.40 7.75
C SER A 158 14.58 -5.93 7.29
N VAL A 159 14.48 -6.30 6.00
CA VAL A 159 13.28 -6.93 5.43
C VAL A 159 13.55 -8.41 5.22
N PRO A 160 12.77 -9.32 5.83
CA PRO A 160 12.96 -10.76 5.67
C PRO A 160 12.97 -11.18 4.20
N TYR A 161 13.97 -11.97 3.80
CA TYR A 161 14.17 -12.50 2.44
C TYR A 161 14.40 -11.47 1.34
N MET A 162 14.65 -10.19 1.67
CA MET A 162 14.90 -9.10 0.74
C MET A 162 16.26 -8.44 1.03
N ASP A 163 17.34 -9.10 0.67
CA ASP A 163 18.69 -8.59 0.88
C ASP A 163 18.89 -7.20 0.20
N GLY A 164 19.45 -6.26 0.95
CA GLY A 164 19.70 -4.91 0.46
C GLY A 164 18.51 -3.96 0.54
N TRP A 165 17.34 -4.43 0.97
CA TRP A 165 16.19 -3.60 1.28
C TRP A 165 16.10 -3.28 2.77
N THR A 166 15.64 -2.08 3.08
CA THR A 166 15.28 -1.65 4.43
C THR A 166 13.85 -1.18 4.46
N TRP A 167 13.16 -1.44 5.56
CA TRP A 167 11.87 -0.84 5.82
C TRP A 167 12.01 0.44 6.64
N LEU A 168 11.15 1.39 6.37
CA LEU A 168 11.09 2.71 7.02
C LEU A 168 9.67 2.89 7.55
N HIS A 169 9.53 3.28 8.81
CA HIS A 169 8.24 3.65 9.37
C HIS A 169 7.79 4.98 8.75
N THR A 170 6.69 4.96 8.05
CA THR A 170 6.12 6.11 7.33
C THR A 170 4.64 6.29 7.70
N PRO A 171 4.37 6.57 8.99
CA PRO A 171 3.01 6.71 9.51
C PRO A 171 2.29 7.93 8.92
N GLY A 172 0.98 7.98 9.19
CA GLY A 172 0.08 9.07 8.81
C GLY A 172 -1.15 8.52 8.09
N HIS A 173 -0.96 7.80 6.98
CA HIS A 173 -2.02 7.09 6.30
C HIS A 173 -2.57 5.93 7.16
N ALA A 174 -1.68 5.14 7.72
CA ALA A 174 -1.98 4.15 8.75
C ALA A 174 -0.91 4.21 9.86
N PRO A 175 -1.24 3.80 11.11
CA PRO A 175 -0.32 3.95 12.24
C PRO A 175 1.00 3.19 12.11
N GLY A 176 0.96 2.03 11.49
CA GLY A 176 2.14 1.19 11.25
C GLY A 176 2.53 1.11 9.77
N HIS A 177 2.10 2.07 8.96
CA HIS A 177 2.47 2.10 7.55
C HIS A 177 4.00 2.13 7.37
N ILE A 178 4.51 1.35 6.42
CA ILE A 178 5.92 1.32 6.05
C ILE A 178 6.13 1.58 4.56
N SER A 179 7.29 2.11 4.26
CA SER A 179 7.86 2.12 2.91
C SER A 179 9.13 1.26 2.87
N LEU A 180 9.49 0.75 1.70
CA LEU A 180 10.69 -0.08 1.53
C LEU A 180 11.67 0.64 0.60
N PHE A 181 12.94 0.70 0.98
CA PHE A 181 13.97 1.38 0.21
C PHE A 181 15.18 0.50 -0.02
N ARG A 182 15.72 0.53 -1.25
CA ARG A 182 16.95 -0.14 -1.64
C ARG A 182 18.00 0.90 -2.04
N GLU A 183 19.05 1.00 -1.22
CA GLU A 183 20.10 2.03 -1.39
C GLU A 183 20.90 1.86 -2.68
N SER A 184 21.15 0.63 -3.12
CA SER A 184 22.06 0.32 -4.24
C SER A 184 21.65 0.97 -5.57
N ASP A 185 20.36 1.14 -5.81
CA ASP A 185 19.79 1.72 -7.01
C ASP A 185 18.70 2.77 -6.69
N ARG A 186 18.56 3.10 -5.40
CA ARG A 186 17.64 4.10 -4.87
C ARG A 186 16.19 3.83 -5.26
N THR A 187 15.81 2.55 -5.28
CA THR A 187 14.44 2.11 -5.54
C THR A 187 13.59 2.23 -4.27
N LEU A 188 12.43 2.88 -4.39
CA LEU A 188 11.46 3.09 -3.32
C LEU A 188 10.15 2.35 -3.65
N ILE A 189 9.65 1.55 -2.71
CA ILE A 189 8.27 1.09 -2.65
C ILE A 189 7.61 1.93 -1.57
N ALA A 190 6.82 2.90 -1.96
CA ALA A 190 6.31 3.92 -1.05
C ALA A 190 5.07 3.46 -0.27
N GLY A 191 4.40 2.37 -0.69
CA GLY A 191 3.05 2.07 -0.22
C GLY A 191 2.13 3.25 -0.51
N ASP A 192 1.38 3.64 0.48
CA ASP A 192 0.45 4.78 0.43
C ASP A 192 0.93 6.02 1.19
N ALA A 193 2.23 6.11 1.52
CA ALA A 193 2.81 7.35 2.06
C ALA A 193 2.64 8.53 1.09
N PHE A 194 2.73 8.25 -0.20
CA PHE A 194 2.28 9.09 -1.31
C PHE A 194 1.88 8.19 -2.48
N VAL A 195 1.08 8.71 -3.41
CA VAL A 195 0.59 7.96 -4.56
C VAL A 195 0.91 8.67 -5.87
N THR A 196 0.95 7.93 -6.98
CA THR A 196 1.24 8.46 -8.32
C THR A 196 0.00 8.62 -9.19
N VAL A 197 -1.18 8.48 -8.58
CA VAL A 197 -2.48 8.82 -9.18
C VAL A 197 -3.35 9.45 -8.12
N ARG A 198 -4.02 10.54 -8.44
CA ARG A 198 -4.88 11.24 -7.50
C ARG A 198 -6.13 10.43 -7.14
N GLN A 199 -6.16 9.86 -5.94
CA GLN A 199 -7.18 8.91 -5.48
C GLN A 199 -8.56 9.53 -5.25
N ASP A 200 -8.67 10.82 -4.95
CA ASP A 200 -9.93 11.53 -4.76
C ASP A 200 -10.67 11.85 -6.09
N LYS A 201 -10.05 11.63 -7.25
CA LYS A 201 -10.63 11.85 -8.58
C LYS A 201 -10.87 10.54 -9.32
N LEU A 202 -12.09 9.98 -9.21
CA LEU A 202 -12.44 8.69 -9.83
C LEU A 202 -11.98 8.58 -11.29
N TYR A 203 -12.16 9.63 -12.10
CA TYR A 203 -11.70 9.62 -13.49
C TYR A 203 -10.19 9.41 -13.62
N LYS A 204 -9.38 10.10 -12.79
CA LYS A 204 -7.91 9.94 -12.80
C LYS A 204 -7.50 8.53 -12.37
N VAL A 205 -8.16 7.96 -11.36
CA VAL A 205 -7.96 6.58 -10.92
C VAL A 205 -8.27 5.61 -12.05
N LEU A 206 -9.41 5.79 -12.72
CA LEU A 206 -9.83 4.88 -13.80
C LEU A 206 -8.87 4.90 -15.00
N ILE A 207 -8.35 6.08 -15.39
CA ILE A 207 -7.42 6.21 -16.53
C ILE A 207 -5.95 6.17 -16.13
N GLN A 208 -5.64 6.05 -14.83
CA GLN A 208 -4.26 6.04 -14.30
C GLN A 208 -3.44 7.27 -14.73
N GLU A 209 -4.07 8.46 -14.64
CA GLU A 209 -3.40 9.72 -14.94
C GLU A 209 -2.31 9.98 -13.91
N ARG A 210 -1.05 10.01 -14.37
CA ARG A 210 0.13 10.17 -13.49
C ARG A 210 0.15 11.55 -12.84
N GLU A 211 0.06 11.58 -11.53
CA GLU A 211 0.17 12.78 -10.70
C GLU A 211 0.66 12.37 -9.31
N ILE A 212 1.78 12.93 -8.84
CA ILE A 212 2.23 12.70 -7.46
C ILE A 212 1.31 13.47 -6.51
N ASN A 213 0.74 12.77 -5.56
CA ASN A 213 -0.14 13.30 -4.52
C ASN A 213 0.23 12.72 -3.17
N GLY A 214 -0.25 13.34 -2.09
CA GLY A 214 -0.22 12.76 -0.76
C GLY A 214 -0.98 11.44 -0.66
N PRO A 215 -1.08 10.89 0.53
CA PRO A 215 -1.82 9.65 0.79
C PRO A 215 -3.32 9.79 0.45
N PRO A 216 -4.05 8.65 0.26
CA PRO A 216 -5.50 8.68 0.05
C PRO A 216 -6.24 9.42 1.18
N ARG A 217 -6.91 10.52 0.85
CA ARG A 217 -7.47 11.47 1.81
C ARG A 217 -8.50 10.87 2.77
N TYR A 218 -9.37 10.01 2.26
CA TYR A 218 -10.48 9.43 3.02
C TYR A 218 -10.06 8.32 4.00
N LEU A 219 -8.81 7.88 3.98
CA LEU A 219 -8.25 6.87 4.89
C LEU A 219 -7.12 7.42 5.76
N THR A 220 -6.65 8.62 5.50
CA THR A 220 -5.52 9.23 6.24
C THR A 220 -6.00 9.89 7.51
N THR A 221 -5.41 9.50 8.65
CA THR A 221 -5.87 9.92 9.98
C THR A 221 -4.90 10.81 10.76
N ASP A 222 -3.66 10.98 10.24
CA ASP A 222 -2.61 11.81 10.89
C ASP A 222 -1.82 12.54 9.80
N TRP A 223 -2.19 13.79 9.55
CA TRP A 223 -1.62 14.60 8.47
C TRP A 223 -0.21 15.11 8.78
N ASP A 224 0.10 15.39 10.05
CA ASP A 224 1.45 15.81 10.48
C ASP A 224 2.43 14.66 10.27
N ALA A 225 2.06 13.45 10.67
CA ALA A 225 2.87 12.26 10.45
C ALA A 225 3.02 11.93 8.96
N ALA A 226 1.96 12.12 8.15
CA ALA A 226 2.00 11.91 6.71
C ALA A 226 2.96 12.89 6.02
N GLU A 227 2.91 14.17 6.38
CA GLU A 227 3.85 15.17 5.85
C GLU A 227 5.29 14.84 6.21
N ALA A 228 5.56 14.51 7.49
CA ALA A 228 6.88 14.10 7.94
C ALA A 228 7.39 12.86 7.20
N SER A 229 6.51 11.88 6.96
CA SER A 229 6.82 10.66 6.20
C SER A 229 7.22 10.98 4.76
N VAL A 230 6.46 11.81 4.06
CA VAL A 230 6.77 12.23 2.67
C VAL A 230 8.09 13.00 2.62
N ARG A 231 8.35 13.91 3.56
CA ARG A 231 9.63 14.63 3.65
C ARG A 231 10.81 13.68 3.82
N ASN A 232 10.72 12.73 4.74
CA ASN A 232 11.75 11.73 4.98
C ASN A 232 12.01 10.87 3.73
N LEU A 233 10.97 10.47 3.01
CA LEU A 233 11.13 9.71 1.77
C LEU A 233 11.76 10.55 0.65
N ALA A 234 11.42 11.83 0.53
CA ALA A 234 12.04 12.72 -0.44
C ALA A 234 13.55 12.96 -0.16
N GLU A 235 13.95 13.03 1.11
CA GLU A 235 15.35 13.15 1.52
C GLU A 235 16.21 11.96 1.08
N LEU A 236 15.61 10.77 0.91
CA LEU A 236 16.29 9.61 0.34
C LEU A 236 16.66 9.82 -1.13
N ARG A 237 16.08 10.77 -1.83
CA ARG A 237 16.27 11.05 -3.26
C ARG A 237 16.12 9.80 -4.12
N PRO A 238 14.95 9.13 -4.11
CA PRO A 238 14.76 7.92 -4.89
C PRO A 238 14.92 8.22 -6.40
N GLU A 239 15.50 7.26 -7.12
CA GLU A 239 15.62 7.30 -8.59
C GLU A 239 14.41 6.68 -9.27
N ILE A 240 13.79 5.69 -8.60
CA ILE A 240 12.58 4.99 -9.03
C ILE A 240 11.65 4.88 -7.82
N ALA A 241 10.37 5.14 -8.02
CA ALA A 241 9.34 4.87 -7.04
C ALA A 241 8.17 4.09 -7.64
N VAL A 242 7.67 3.14 -6.86
CA VAL A 242 6.39 2.46 -7.05
C VAL A 242 5.55 2.68 -5.80
N THR A 243 4.25 2.83 -5.97
CA THR A 243 3.30 3.21 -4.91
C THR A 243 2.15 2.23 -4.86
N GLY A 244 1.40 2.17 -3.78
CA GLY A 244 0.21 1.33 -3.68
C GLY A 244 -0.83 1.64 -4.77
N HIS A 245 -0.87 2.88 -5.25
CA HIS A 245 -1.78 3.29 -6.32
C HIS A 245 -1.08 4.12 -7.39
N GLY A 246 -1.34 3.77 -8.66
CA GLY A 246 -0.83 4.51 -9.80
C GLY A 246 0.40 3.88 -10.46
N PRO A 247 0.87 4.46 -11.57
CA PRO A 247 1.98 3.92 -12.33
C PRO A 247 3.33 4.20 -11.68
N ALA A 248 4.31 3.33 -11.91
CA ALA A 248 5.71 3.58 -11.54
C ALA A 248 6.23 4.90 -12.12
N ILE A 249 7.05 5.60 -11.36
CA ILE A 249 7.66 6.89 -11.73
C ILE A 249 9.16 6.88 -11.47
N ALA A 250 9.94 7.60 -12.27
CA ALA A 250 11.40 7.61 -12.16
C ALA A 250 12.03 8.91 -12.66
N GLY A 251 13.28 9.14 -12.27
CA GLY A 251 14.13 10.23 -12.75
C GLY A 251 13.56 11.62 -12.38
N VAL A 252 13.73 12.57 -13.30
CA VAL A 252 13.37 13.98 -13.08
C VAL A 252 11.90 14.16 -12.65
N ALA A 253 10.99 13.39 -13.27
CA ALA A 253 9.57 13.48 -12.94
C ALA A 253 9.26 13.06 -11.49
N LEU A 254 9.99 12.07 -10.95
CA LEU A 254 9.90 11.68 -9.54
C LEU A 254 10.48 12.76 -8.63
N THR A 255 11.69 13.22 -8.94
CA THR A 255 12.40 14.21 -8.11
C THR A 255 11.62 15.52 -8.02
N GLU A 256 11.19 16.07 -9.17
CA GLU A 256 10.42 17.31 -9.21
C GLU A 256 9.03 17.16 -8.58
N GLY A 257 8.36 16.02 -8.83
CA GLY A 257 7.04 15.75 -8.27
C GLY A 257 7.06 15.59 -6.76
N LEU A 258 8.05 14.85 -6.19
CA LEU A 258 8.20 14.73 -4.74
C LEU A 258 8.59 16.06 -4.09
N GLN A 259 9.49 16.83 -4.71
CA GLN A 259 9.85 18.14 -4.19
C GLN A 259 8.63 19.06 -4.20
N HIS A 260 7.85 19.06 -5.29
CA HIS A 260 6.62 19.85 -5.36
C HIS A 260 5.60 19.45 -4.28
N LEU A 261 5.42 18.14 -4.05
CA LEU A 261 4.55 17.65 -2.98
C LEU A 261 5.04 18.10 -1.61
N VAL A 262 6.34 17.98 -1.31
CA VAL A 262 6.93 18.42 -0.02
C VAL A 262 6.75 19.93 0.21
N GLU A 263 7.00 20.75 -0.82
CA GLU A 263 6.90 22.21 -0.72
C GLU A 263 5.46 22.72 -0.58
N ASN A 264 4.49 21.94 -1.05
CA ASN A 264 3.08 22.33 -1.12
C ASN A 264 2.16 21.26 -0.48
N PHE A 265 2.65 20.54 0.53
CA PHE A 265 1.94 19.39 1.09
C PHE A 265 0.54 19.74 1.59
N VAL A 266 0.42 20.86 2.31
CA VAL A 266 -0.86 21.35 2.82
C VAL A 266 -1.88 21.55 1.69
N ASP A 267 -1.48 22.22 0.62
CA ASP A 267 -2.38 22.55 -0.50
C ASP A 267 -2.72 21.34 -1.38
N ILE A 268 -1.76 20.39 -1.52
CA ILE A 268 -1.92 19.23 -2.41
C ILE A 268 -2.56 18.05 -1.69
N ALA A 269 -2.10 17.73 -0.48
CA ALA A 269 -2.46 16.50 0.22
C ALA A 269 -3.61 16.69 1.20
N ILE A 270 -3.51 17.68 2.10
CA ILE A 270 -4.48 17.86 3.18
C ILE A 270 -5.82 18.32 2.60
N PRO A 271 -6.93 17.70 2.97
CA PRO A 271 -8.25 18.17 2.54
C PRO A 271 -8.63 19.50 3.20
N ASP A 272 -9.49 20.29 2.53
CA ASP A 272 -9.99 21.55 3.08
C ASP A 272 -10.84 21.36 4.34
N HIS A 273 -11.41 20.17 4.52
CA HIS A 273 -12.22 19.76 5.67
C HIS A 273 -12.22 18.24 5.80
N GLY A 274 -12.44 17.75 7.00
CA GLY A 274 -12.50 16.32 7.30
C GLY A 274 -12.51 16.08 8.80
N GLU A 275 -12.82 14.86 9.20
CA GLU A 275 -12.84 14.45 10.61
C GLU A 275 -11.44 14.50 11.25
N TYR A 276 -10.41 14.22 10.44
CA TYR A 276 -9.01 14.14 10.85
C TYR A 276 -8.19 15.37 10.42
N VAL A 277 -8.85 16.48 10.07
CA VAL A 277 -8.21 17.73 9.67
C VAL A 277 -8.39 18.76 10.79
N ASP A 278 -7.31 19.08 11.47
CA ASP A 278 -7.30 20.14 12.48
C ASP A 278 -7.16 21.53 11.85
N ASP A 279 -7.72 22.59 12.48
CA ASP A 279 -7.53 23.97 12.03
C ASP A 279 -6.05 24.41 12.04
N THR A 280 -5.19 23.68 12.73
CA THR A 280 -3.73 23.89 12.80
C THR A 280 -2.98 23.32 11.60
N ASP A 281 -3.54 22.34 10.89
CA ASP A 281 -2.93 21.69 9.72
C ASP A 281 -2.89 22.60 8.47
N LYS A 282 -3.53 23.75 8.54
CA LYS A 282 -3.68 24.71 7.41
C LYS A 282 -2.78 25.95 7.50
N HIS A 283 -1.74 25.93 8.37
CA HIS A 283 -0.90 27.13 8.61
C HIS A 283 0.59 26.87 8.50
#